data_db949d99a0e880af1168b4f47793ca53
#
_entry.id   db949d99a0e880af1168b4f47793ca53
#
_cell.length_a   1.000
_cell.length_b   1.000
_cell.length_c   1.000
_cell.angle_alpha   90.00
_cell.angle_beta   90.00
_cell.angle_gamma   90.00
#
_symmetry.space_group_name_H-M   'P 1'
#
loop_
_entity.id
_entity.type
_entity.pdbx_description
1 polymer ?
#
loop_
_entity_poly.entity_id
_entity_poly.type
_entity_poly.pdbx_seq_one_letter_code
_entity_poly.pdbx_strand_id
1 'polypeptide(L)'
;MSTNKNDYYHLGLTDDEVLQSREKNGINLLTPPKRPSLWKLYLEKFEDPVVRVLLVAAAFSLIISIIENEYAETIGIIAAILLATGIGFFFEYDASKKFDLLNAVNEETLVKVVRNGRVQEIPRKDIVVGDIVILETGEEIPADGELLEAISLQVNESNLTGEPVINKTIVEADFDEEATYASNLVTVSYTHLRAHETRSNL
;
A
#
# COMPACT_ATOMS: atom_id res chain seq x y z
N MET A 1 -14.70 -26.53 -24.86
CA MET A 1 -14.30 -25.71 -26.00
C MET A 1 -13.00 -25.04 -25.63
N SER A 2 -11.90 -25.39 -26.27
CA SER A 2 -10.61 -24.73 -26.00
C SER A 2 -10.64 -23.37 -26.69
N THR A 3 -10.91 -22.32 -25.93
CA THR A 3 -10.78 -20.94 -26.41
C THR A 3 -9.31 -20.72 -26.76
N ASN A 4 -9.04 -20.31 -28.01
CA ASN A 4 -7.67 -20.11 -28.49
C ASN A 4 -7.03 -19.01 -27.62
N LYS A 5 -5.82 -19.24 -27.10
CA LYS A 5 -5.11 -18.31 -26.19
C LYS A 5 -5.05 -16.88 -26.77
N ASN A 6 -5.01 -16.74 -28.09
CA ASN A 6 -5.02 -15.45 -28.79
C ASN A 6 -6.36 -14.72 -28.72
N ASP A 7 -7.51 -15.43 -28.70
CA ASP A 7 -8.83 -14.79 -28.61
C ASP A 7 -9.06 -14.21 -27.21
N TYR A 8 -8.52 -14.86 -26.17
CA TYR A 8 -8.61 -14.40 -24.78
C TYR A 8 -7.99 -13.01 -24.61
N TYR A 9 -6.83 -12.75 -25.21
CA TYR A 9 -6.12 -11.47 -25.07
C TYR A 9 -6.85 -10.28 -25.71
N HIS A 10 -7.77 -10.53 -26.64
CA HIS A 10 -8.55 -9.48 -27.27
C HIS A 10 -9.95 -9.32 -26.69
N LEU A 11 -10.50 -10.38 -26.09
CA LEU A 11 -11.86 -10.38 -25.57
C LEU A 11 -11.90 -10.07 -24.06
N GLY A 12 -10.87 -10.45 -23.32
CA GLY A 12 -10.89 -10.39 -21.85
C GLY A 12 -11.95 -11.29 -21.25
N LEU A 13 -12.21 -11.12 -19.94
CA LEU A 13 -13.24 -11.88 -19.23
C LEU A 13 -14.64 -11.44 -19.64
N THR A 14 -15.57 -12.40 -19.67
CA THR A 14 -17.01 -12.14 -19.72
C THR A 14 -17.55 -11.81 -18.32
N ASP A 15 -18.74 -11.21 -18.24
CA ASP A 15 -19.37 -10.86 -16.97
C ASP A 15 -19.57 -12.08 -16.05
N ASP A 16 -19.90 -13.23 -16.62
CA ASP A 16 -20.07 -14.49 -15.86
C ASP A 16 -18.73 -14.99 -15.31
N GLU A 17 -17.65 -14.89 -16.09
CA GLU A 17 -16.30 -15.25 -15.64
C GLU A 17 -15.77 -14.30 -14.56
N VAL A 18 -16.09 -13.00 -14.66
CA VAL A 18 -15.78 -12.01 -13.61
C VAL A 18 -16.46 -12.39 -12.31
N LEU A 19 -17.75 -12.75 -12.34
CA LEU A 19 -18.48 -13.19 -11.15
C LEU A 19 -17.85 -14.44 -10.54
N GLN A 20 -17.55 -15.45 -11.36
CA GLN A 20 -16.91 -16.70 -10.92
C GLN A 20 -15.51 -16.45 -10.32
N SER A 21 -14.71 -15.58 -10.95
CA SER A 21 -13.39 -15.20 -10.44
C SER A 21 -13.50 -14.47 -9.10
N ARG A 22 -14.49 -13.57 -8.96
CA ARG A 22 -14.75 -12.83 -7.73
C ARG A 22 -15.18 -13.74 -6.58
N GLU A 23 -16.03 -14.73 -6.85
CA GLU A 23 -16.45 -15.72 -5.86
C GLU A 23 -15.29 -16.62 -5.40
N LYS A 24 -14.42 -17.00 -6.33
CA LYS A 24 -13.30 -17.90 -6.05
C LYS A 24 -12.11 -17.21 -5.38
N ASN A 25 -11.74 -16.04 -5.86
CA ASN A 25 -10.49 -15.36 -5.52
C ASN A 25 -10.71 -14.11 -4.65
N GLY A 26 -11.95 -13.63 -4.50
CA GLY A 26 -12.26 -12.39 -3.79
C GLY A 26 -12.12 -11.15 -4.67
N ILE A 27 -11.99 -10.01 -4.02
CA ILE A 27 -11.82 -8.67 -4.62
C ILE A 27 -10.40 -8.17 -4.39
N ASN A 28 -9.93 -7.26 -5.25
CA ASN A 28 -8.61 -6.67 -5.17
C ASN A 28 -8.52 -5.59 -4.07
N LEU A 29 -8.65 -6.03 -2.82
CA LEU A 29 -8.51 -5.18 -1.65
C LEU A 29 -7.30 -5.63 -0.83
N LEU A 30 -6.42 -4.67 -0.55
CA LEU A 30 -5.43 -4.85 0.50
C LEU A 30 -6.18 -4.89 1.84
N THR A 31 -6.18 -6.06 2.50
CA THR A 31 -6.80 -6.17 3.82
C THR A 31 -6.08 -5.22 4.78
N PRO A 32 -6.72 -4.12 5.21
CA PRO A 32 -6.05 -3.20 6.13
C PRO A 32 -5.73 -3.95 7.42
N PRO A 33 -4.59 -3.69 8.06
CA PRO A 33 -4.27 -4.29 9.33
C PRO A 33 -5.39 -3.96 10.33
N LYS A 34 -5.79 -4.96 11.14
CA LYS A 34 -6.83 -4.77 12.15
C LYS A 34 -6.43 -3.61 13.06
N ARG A 35 -7.26 -2.59 13.10
CA ARG A 35 -7.00 -1.42 13.96
C ARG A 35 -6.96 -1.85 15.42
N PRO A 36 -5.94 -1.46 16.18
CA PRO A 36 -5.97 -1.62 17.61
C PRO A 36 -7.13 -0.79 18.17
N SER A 37 -7.75 -1.27 19.24
CA SER A 37 -8.74 -0.48 20.01
C SER A 37 -8.11 0.85 20.43
N LEU A 38 -8.91 1.93 20.50
CA LEU A 38 -8.44 3.25 20.94
C LEU A 38 -7.75 3.18 22.31
N TRP A 39 -8.24 2.32 23.20
CA TRP A 39 -7.63 2.06 24.51
C TRP A 39 -6.25 1.40 24.36
N LYS A 40 -6.11 0.46 23.44
CA LYS A 40 -4.81 -0.19 23.17
C LYS A 40 -3.82 0.82 22.59
N LEU A 41 -4.26 1.63 21.62
CA LEU A 41 -3.46 2.69 21.03
C LEU A 41 -2.96 3.70 22.07
N TYR A 42 -3.82 4.07 23.04
CA TYR A 42 -3.44 4.95 24.14
C TYR A 42 -2.46 4.27 25.10
N LEU A 43 -2.69 3.01 25.47
CA LEU A 43 -1.83 2.26 26.38
C LEU A 43 -0.43 2.00 25.77
N GLU A 44 -0.33 1.82 24.45
CA GLU A 44 0.94 1.68 23.76
C GLU A 44 1.85 2.91 23.94
N LYS A 45 1.30 4.10 24.24
CA LYS A 45 2.10 5.30 24.56
C LYS A 45 2.90 5.16 25.84
N PHE A 46 2.47 4.31 26.77
CA PHE A 46 3.22 4.02 27.99
C PHE A 46 4.37 3.04 27.78
N GLU A 47 4.47 2.43 26.60
CA GLU A 47 5.61 1.60 26.20
C GLU A 47 6.79 2.45 25.69
N ASP A 48 6.58 3.73 25.37
CA ASP A 48 7.61 4.65 24.97
C ASP A 48 8.70 4.77 26.05
N PRO A 49 9.99 4.62 25.69
CA PRO A 49 11.10 4.71 26.64
C PRO A 49 11.13 6.02 27.44
N VAL A 50 10.77 7.14 26.80
CA VAL A 50 10.73 8.45 27.47
C VAL A 50 9.62 8.49 28.52
N VAL A 51 8.44 7.99 28.18
CA VAL A 51 7.30 7.91 29.12
C VAL A 51 7.63 6.98 30.28
N ARG A 52 8.31 5.85 30.02
CA ARG A 52 8.75 4.93 31.11
C ARG A 52 9.71 5.62 32.09
N VAL A 53 10.68 6.39 31.57
CA VAL A 53 11.60 7.16 32.44
C VAL A 53 10.83 8.18 33.27
N LEU A 54 9.88 8.90 32.66
CA LEU A 54 9.02 9.85 33.37
C LEU A 54 8.16 9.18 34.44
N LEU A 55 7.63 7.98 34.18
CA LEU A 55 6.88 7.21 35.17
C LEU A 55 7.73 6.80 36.37
N VAL A 56 8.99 6.41 36.13
CA VAL A 56 9.94 6.10 37.20
C VAL A 56 10.25 7.37 38.00
N ALA A 57 10.52 8.50 37.33
CA ALA A 57 10.72 9.78 37.97
C ALA A 57 9.50 10.22 38.82
N ALA A 58 8.29 10.06 38.29
CA ALA A 58 7.04 10.34 39.02
C ALA A 58 6.89 9.48 40.29
N ALA A 59 7.27 8.19 40.21
CA ALA A 59 7.22 7.30 41.35
C ALA A 59 8.20 7.74 42.48
N PHE A 60 9.42 8.12 42.11
CA PHE A 60 10.38 8.67 43.09
C PHE A 60 9.93 10.01 43.67
N SER A 61 9.46 10.94 42.81
CA SER A 61 8.92 12.23 43.26
C SER A 61 7.73 12.05 44.20
N LEU A 62 6.86 11.07 43.94
CA LEU A 62 5.73 10.77 44.83
C LEU A 62 6.18 10.34 46.24
N ILE A 63 7.22 9.48 46.32
CA ILE A 63 7.77 9.04 47.60
C ILE A 63 8.32 10.24 48.40
N ILE A 64 9.07 11.13 47.73
CA ILE A 64 9.62 12.33 48.37
C ILE A 64 8.49 13.27 48.79
N SER A 65 7.50 13.50 47.95
CA SER A 65 6.35 14.37 48.23
C SER A 65 5.57 13.94 49.47
N ILE A 66 5.46 12.62 49.71
CA ILE A 66 4.80 12.10 50.92
C ILE A 66 5.61 12.43 52.19
N ILE A 67 6.95 12.43 52.10
CA ILE A 67 7.85 12.72 53.23
C ILE A 67 7.84 14.21 53.53
N GLU A 68 7.91 15.05 52.49
CA GLU A 68 8.02 16.50 52.60
C GLU A 68 6.67 17.22 52.70
N ASN A 69 5.57 16.50 52.43
CA ASN A 69 4.21 17.03 52.36
C ASN A 69 4.02 18.11 51.27
N GLU A 70 4.87 18.08 50.21
CA GLU A 70 4.82 18.97 49.04
C GLU A 70 4.56 18.16 47.77
N TYR A 71 3.43 18.41 47.09
CA TYR A 71 2.99 17.63 45.94
C TYR A 71 3.14 18.35 44.59
N ALA A 72 3.56 19.61 44.60
CA ALA A 72 3.59 20.45 43.39
C ALA A 72 4.44 19.84 42.27
N GLU A 73 5.62 19.30 42.61
CA GLU A 73 6.55 18.68 41.64
C GLU A 73 5.96 17.40 41.05
N THR A 74 5.41 16.52 41.87
CA THR A 74 4.79 15.28 41.41
C THR A 74 3.60 15.55 40.48
N ILE A 75 2.77 16.56 40.80
CA ILE A 75 1.63 16.97 39.97
C ILE A 75 2.16 17.47 38.59
N GLY A 76 3.25 18.24 38.61
CA GLY A 76 3.90 18.71 37.36
C GLY A 76 4.36 17.57 36.48
N ILE A 77 5.00 16.55 37.05
CA ILE A 77 5.47 15.37 36.29
C ILE A 77 4.28 14.57 35.72
N ILE A 78 3.25 14.34 36.51
CA ILE A 78 2.02 13.64 36.07
C ILE A 78 1.34 14.41 34.94
N ALA A 79 1.22 15.74 35.06
CA ALA A 79 0.64 16.58 34.04
C ALA A 79 1.47 16.50 32.72
N ALA A 80 2.80 16.51 32.84
CA ALA A 80 3.68 16.35 31.67
C ALA A 80 3.49 14.99 30.98
N ILE A 81 3.34 13.88 31.75
CA ILE A 81 3.07 12.55 31.20
C ILE A 81 1.73 12.53 30.46
N LEU A 82 0.68 13.09 31.07
CA LEU A 82 -0.65 13.13 30.47
C LEU A 82 -0.67 13.98 29.18
N LEU A 83 0.03 15.11 29.17
CA LEU A 83 0.17 15.93 27.97
C LEU A 83 0.95 15.21 26.87
N ALA A 84 2.09 14.61 27.19
CA ALA A 84 2.94 13.91 26.23
C ALA A 84 2.19 12.71 25.59
N THR A 85 1.56 11.88 26.43
CA THR A 85 0.79 10.71 25.97
C THR A 85 -0.47 11.12 25.21
N GLY A 86 -1.16 12.17 25.64
CA GLY A 86 -2.36 12.70 24.99
C GLY A 86 -2.05 13.29 23.62
N ILE A 87 -1.00 14.09 23.49
CA ILE A 87 -0.54 14.66 22.22
C ILE A 87 -0.10 13.52 21.28
N GLY A 88 0.72 12.59 21.76
CA GLY A 88 1.17 11.44 20.96
C GLY A 88 0.02 10.58 20.45
N PHE A 89 -0.98 10.31 21.30
CA PHE A 89 -2.20 9.61 20.91
C PHE A 89 -2.97 10.37 19.82
N PHE A 90 -3.13 11.68 20.00
CA PHE A 90 -3.87 12.51 19.03
C PHE A 90 -3.23 12.47 17.64
N PHE A 91 -1.91 12.65 17.56
CA PHE A 91 -1.20 12.60 16.27
C PHE A 91 -1.28 11.23 15.60
N GLU A 92 -1.16 10.14 16.35
CA GLU A 92 -1.27 8.80 15.79
C GLU A 92 -2.67 8.48 15.32
N TYR A 93 -3.68 8.90 16.06
CA TYR A 93 -5.09 8.77 15.66
C TYR A 93 -5.37 9.56 14.36
N ASP A 94 -4.91 10.81 14.25
CA ASP A 94 -5.07 11.63 13.06
C ASP A 94 -4.31 11.05 11.85
N ALA A 95 -3.08 10.57 12.06
CA ALA A 95 -2.30 9.89 11.03
C ALA A 95 -2.99 8.62 10.52
N SER A 96 -3.50 7.78 11.42
CA SER A 96 -4.26 6.58 11.07
C SER A 96 -5.49 6.91 10.24
N LYS A 97 -6.23 7.95 10.62
CA LYS A 97 -7.42 8.39 9.89
C LYS A 97 -7.08 8.89 8.48
N LYS A 98 -5.99 9.65 8.34
CA LYS A 98 -5.51 10.12 7.03
C LYS A 98 -5.06 8.97 6.13
N PHE A 99 -4.37 7.99 6.70
CA PHE A 99 -3.96 6.78 5.98
C PHE A 99 -5.15 6.01 5.42
N ASP A 100 -6.23 5.85 6.21
CA ASP A 100 -7.45 5.20 5.74
C ASP A 100 -8.12 5.96 4.59
N LEU A 101 -8.12 7.28 4.68
CA LEU A 101 -8.69 8.12 3.62
C LEU A 101 -7.90 7.97 2.31
N LEU A 102 -6.57 7.95 2.39
CA LEU A 102 -5.71 7.75 1.22
C LEU A 102 -5.92 6.37 0.59
N ASN A 103 -6.02 5.31 1.41
CA ASN A 103 -6.30 3.97 0.91
C ASN A 103 -7.66 3.89 0.23
N ALA A 104 -8.70 4.50 0.81
CA ALA A 104 -10.03 4.52 0.20
C ALA A 104 -10.02 5.24 -1.16
N VAL A 105 -9.27 6.33 -1.30
CA VAL A 105 -9.11 7.02 -2.59
C VAL A 105 -8.40 6.15 -3.61
N ASN A 106 -7.33 5.44 -3.21
CA ASN A 106 -6.60 4.53 -4.10
C ASN A 106 -7.46 3.36 -4.58
N GLU A 107 -8.34 2.83 -3.74
CA GLU A 107 -9.27 1.74 -4.09
C GLU A 107 -10.31 2.16 -5.13
N GLU A 108 -10.72 3.44 -5.11
CA GLU A 108 -11.68 4.01 -6.07
C GLU A 108 -11.00 4.55 -7.35
N THR A 109 -9.68 4.53 -7.45
CA THR A 109 -8.95 4.93 -8.66
C THR A 109 -9.38 4.05 -9.82
N LEU A 110 -9.77 4.70 -10.93
CA LEU A 110 -10.21 4.01 -12.13
C LEU A 110 -9.02 3.41 -12.89
N VAL A 111 -9.19 2.20 -13.35
CA VAL A 111 -8.22 1.46 -14.17
C VAL A 111 -8.90 0.92 -15.42
N LYS A 112 -8.15 0.86 -16.51
CA LYS A 112 -8.65 0.38 -17.80
C LYS A 112 -8.47 -1.13 -17.88
N VAL A 113 -9.56 -1.85 -18.11
CA VAL A 113 -9.55 -3.30 -18.31
C VAL A 113 -10.24 -3.67 -19.62
N VAL A 114 -9.86 -4.82 -20.17
CA VAL A 114 -10.56 -5.40 -21.33
C VAL A 114 -11.51 -6.46 -20.81
N ARG A 115 -12.80 -6.25 -21.00
CA ARG A 115 -13.88 -7.23 -20.70
C ARG A 115 -14.91 -7.24 -21.81
N ASN A 116 -15.43 -8.40 -22.16
CA ASN A 116 -16.40 -8.56 -23.25
C ASN A 116 -15.94 -7.95 -24.58
N GLY A 117 -14.64 -8.00 -24.88
CA GLY A 117 -14.06 -7.40 -26.10
C GLY A 117 -14.05 -5.87 -26.13
N ARG A 118 -14.21 -5.22 -25.00
CA ARG A 118 -14.24 -3.76 -24.89
C ARG A 118 -13.38 -3.27 -23.74
N VAL A 119 -12.74 -2.12 -23.95
CA VAL A 119 -12.05 -1.40 -22.89
C VAL A 119 -13.09 -0.74 -21.99
N GLN A 120 -12.98 -0.96 -20.70
CA GLN A 120 -13.85 -0.40 -19.65
C GLN A 120 -13.01 0.20 -18.56
N GLU A 121 -13.49 1.26 -17.92
CA GLU A 121 -12.89 1.83 -16.72
C GLU A 121 -13.64 1.31 -15.49
N ILE A 122 -12.91 0.67 -14.60
CA ILE A 122 -13.47 0.11 -13.35
C ILE A 122 -12.64 0.57 -12.15
N PRO A 123 -13.22 0.66 -10.95
CA PRO A 123 -12.45 0.88 -9.74
C PRO A 123 -11.40 -0.21 -9.53
N ARG A 124 -10.20 0.17 -9.05
CA ARG A 124 -9.09 -0.75 -8.78
C ARG A 124 -9.50 -1.95 -7.92
N LYS A 125 -10.37 -1.73 -6.93
CA LYS A 125 -10.92 -2.79 -6.07
C LYS A 125 -11.72 -3.85 -6.82
N ASP A 126 -12.27 -3.52 -7.99
CA ASP A 126 -13.13 -4.41 -8.78
C ASP A 126 -12.37 -5.24 -9.81
N ILE A 127 -11.04 -5.13 -9.86
CA ILE A 127 -10.17 -6.02 -10.62
C ILE A 127 -10.29 -7.44 -10.04
N VAL A 128 -10.37 -8.44 -10.90
CA VAL A 128 -10.38 -9.85 -10.51
C VAL A 128 -9.24 -10.61 -11.18
N VAL A 129 -8.88 -11.75 -10.63
CA VAL A 129 -7.88 -12.63 -11.23
C VAL A 129 -8.34 -13.09 -12.62
N GLY A 130 -7.49 -12.83 -13.62
CA GLY A 130 -7.76 -13.11 -15.03
C GLY A 130 -8.17 -11.88 -15.84
N ASP A 131 -8.36 -10.72 -15.22
CA ASP A 131 -8.56 -9.47 -15.96
C ASP A 131 -7.33 -9.09 -16.79
N ILE A 132 -7.57 -8.50 -17.94
CA ILE A 132 -6.54 -7.88 -18.76
C ILE A 132 -6.57 -6.39 -18.50
N VAL A 133 -5.49 -5.89 -17.92
CA VAL A 133 -5.34 -4.48 -17.54
C VAL A 133 -4.49 -3.76 -18.58
N ILE A 134 -4.93 -2.58 -19.00
CA ILE A 134 -4.17 -1.69 -19.87
C ILE A 134 -3.48 -0.67 -18.96
N LEU A 135 -2.15 -0.62 -19.06
CA LEU A 135 -1.32 0.29 -18.29
C LEU A 135 -0.78 1.40 -19.19
N GLU A 136 -0.93 2.64 -18.76
CA GLU A 136 -0.40 3.81 -19.44
C GLU A 136 0.72 4.46 -18.62
N THR A 137 1.51 5.27 -19.30
CA THR A 137 2.63 5.98 -18.66
C THR A 137 2.16 6.89 -17.53
N GLY A 138 2.82 6.80 -16.39
CA GLY A 138 2.49 7.58 -15.19
C GLY A 138 1.46 6.92 -14.29
N GLU A 139 0.88 5.78 -14.69
CA GLU A 139 -0.06 5.03 -13.87
C GLU A 139 0.67 4.11 -12.88
N GLU A 140 0.00 3.82 -11.77
CA GLU A 140 0.43 2.80 -10.83
C GLU A 140 -0.06 1.42 -11.27
N ILE A 141 0.75 0.39 -11.01
CA ILE A 141 0.35 -1.00 -11.24
C ILE A 141 -0.75 -1.37 -10.24
N PRO A 142 -1.96 -1.70 -10.72
CA PRO A 142 -3.12 -1.84 -9.84
C PRO A 142 -3.24 -3.23 -9.20
N ALA A 143 -2.61 -4.24 -9.77
CA ALA A 143 -2.61 -5.62 -9.28
C ALA A 143 -1.33 -6.34 -9.75
N ASP A 144 -0.92 -7.38 -9.01
CA ASP A 144 0.15 -8.27 -9.47
C ASP A 144 -0.28 -8.96 -10.76
N GLY A 145 0.63 -9.02 -11.73
CA GLY A 145 0.29 -9.59 -13.02
C GLY A 145 1.50 -9.99 -13.86
N GLU A 146 1.19 -10.71 -14.93
CA GLU A 146 2.14 -11.09 -15.97
C GLU A 146 1.91 -10.23 -17.21
N LEU A 147 2.99 -9.75 -17.80
CA LEU A 147 2.94 -8.98 -19.03
C LEU A 147 2.55 -9.85 -20.21
N LEU A 148 1.51 -9.45 -20.93
CA LEU A 148 1.07 -10.07 -22.16
C LEU A 148 1.71 -9.39 -23.38
N GLU A 149 1.88 -8.07 -23.29
CA GLU A 149 2.52 -7.23 -24.28
C GLU A 149 3.26 -6.10 -23.58
N ALA A 150 4.47 -5.79 -24.03
CA ALA A 150 5.28 -4.72 -23.50
C ALA A 150 6.08 -4.06 -24.62
N ILE A 151 5.94 -2.74 -24.77
CA ILE A 151 6.68 -1.94 -25.71
C ILE A 151 7.55 -0.97 -24.92
N SER A 152 8.85 -1.31 -24.78
CA SER A 152 9.82 -0.48 -24.03
C SER A 152 9.33 -0.07 -22.64
N LEU A 153 8.71 -1.02 -21.93
CA LEU A 153 8.13 -0.79 -20.62
C LEU A 153 9.22 -0.60 -19.57
N GLN A 154 9.17 0.53 -18.90
CA GLN A 154 10.02 0.83 -17.75
C GLN A 154 9.17 1.04 -16.51
N VAL A 155 9.55 0.38 -15.44
CA VAL A 155 8.84 0.39 -14.15
C VAL A 155 9.76 0.91 -13.06
N ASN A 156 9.25 1.76 -12.19
CA ASN A 156 9.98 2.20 -11.01
C ASN A 156 9.65 1.27 -9.85
N GLU A 157 10.56 0.36 -9.51
CA GLU A 157 10.43 -0.57 -8.39
C GLU A 157 11.32 -0.19 -7.19
N SER A 158 11.70 1.09 -7.07
CA SER A 158 12.63 1.56 -6.02
C SER A 158 12.17 1.24 -4.59
N ASN A 159 10.86 1.16 -4.36
CA ASN A 159 10.32 0.81 -3.04
C ASN A 159 10.48 -0.68 -2.70
N LEU A 160 10.66 -1.55 -3.71
CA LEU A 160 10.83 -2.99 -3.54
C LEU A 160 12.29 -3.41 -3.61
N THR A 161 12.98 -2.99 -4.66
CA THR A 161 14.32 -3.46 -5.02
C THR A 161 15.41 -2.45 -4.70
N GLY A 162 15.04 -1.19 -4.49
CA GLY A 162 15.96 -0.06 -4.40
C GLY A 162 16.39 0.52 -5.76
N GLU A 163 16.00 -0.11 -6.86
CA GLU A 163 16.33 0.33 -8.22
C GLU A 163 15.24 1.22 -8.81
N PRO A 164 15.58 2.45 -9.23
CA PRO A 164 14.57 3.44 -9.63
C PRO A 164 13.97 3.18 -11.01
N VAL A 165 14.62 2.38 -11.87
CA VAL A 165 14.13 2.06 -13.22
C VAL A 165 14.55 0.66 -13.61
N ILE A 166 13.56 -0.20 -13.85
CA ILE A 166 13.75 -1.57 -14.32
C ILE A 166 13.03 -1.73 -15.65
N ASN A 167 13.73 -2.30 -16.63
CA ASN A 167 13.12 -2.64 -17.92
C ASN A 167 12.33 -3.94 -17.78
N LYS A 168 11.09 -3.93 -18.20
CA LYS A 168 10.22 -5.10 -18.25
C LYS A 168 9.98 -5.53 -19.68
N THR A 169 10.07 -6.83 -19.94
CA THR A 169 9.95 -7.39 -21.27
C THR A 169 9.28 -8.76 -21.24
N ILE A 170 8.67 -9.15 -22.34
CA ILE A 170 8.12 -10.50 -22.55
C ILE A 170 9.08 -11.38 -23.37
N VAL A 171 10.18 -10.82 -23.87
CA VAL A 171 11.17 -11.54 -24.68
C VAL A 171 12.15 -12.24 -23.74
N GLU A 172 12.11 -13.57 -23.69
CA GLU A 172 12.94 -14.38 -22.78
C GLU A 172 14.45 -14.14 -22.97
N ALA A 173 14.88 -13.80 -24.20
CA ALA A 173 16.29 -13.50 -24.49
C ALA A 173 16.78 -12.21 -23.83
N ASP A 174 15.87 -11.30 -23.47
CA ASP A 174 16.17 -10.01 -22.87
C ASP A 174 15.87 -10.00 -21.36
N PHE A 175 15.62 -11.18 -20.74
CA PHE A 175 15.39 -11.28 -19.32
C PHE A 175 16.67 -10.98 -18.55
N ASP A 176 16.53 -10.17 -17.50
CA ASP A 176 17.60 -9.90 -16.57
C ASP A 176 17.65 -11.03 -15.51
N GLU A 177 18.71 -11.85 -15.59
CA GLU A 177 18.92 -12.97 -14.66
C GLU A 177 19.29 -12.51 -13.23
N GLU A 178 19.76 -11.27 -13.07
CA GLU A 178 20.12 -10.69 -11.77
C GLU A 178 18.94 -9.94 -11.11
N ALA A 179 17.85 -9.73 -11.86
CA ALA A 179 16.69 -9.01 -11.34
C ALA A 179 16.01 -9.78 -10.19
N THR A 180 15.61 -9.07 -9.15
CA THR A 180 14.90 -9.64 -7.99
C THR A 180 13.56 -10.29 -8.38
N TYR A 181 12.91 -9.74 -9.41
CA TYR A 181 11.65 -10.24 -9.98
C TYR A 181 11.80 -10.48 -11.46
N ALA A 182 11.15 -11.51 -11.98
CA ALA A 182 11.18 -11.86 -13.38
C ALA A 182 10.78 -10.67 -14.26
N SER A 183 11.46 -10.52 -15.43
CA SER A 183 11.28 -9.38 -16.32
C SER A 183 9.88 -9.28 -16.93
N ASN A 184 9.10 -10.37 -16.94
CA ASN A 184 7.73 -10.43 -17.42
C ASN A 184 6.67 -10.26 -16.33
N LEU A 185 7.08 -10.07 -15.06
CA LEU A 185 6.16 -9.87 -13.94
C LEU A 185 6.14 -8.42 -13.50
N VAL A 186 4.96 -7.94 -13.15
CA VAL A 186 4.73 -6.65 -12.52
C VAL A 186 4.02 -6.86 -11.18
N THR A 187 4.44 -6.11 -10.17
CA THR A 187 3.92 -6.25 -8.80
C THR A 187 3.34 -4.95 -8.29
N VAL A 188 2.29 -5.07 -7.46
CA VAL A 188 1.69 -3.93 -6.76
C VAL A 188 2.67 -3.44 -5.71
N SER A 189 3.37 -2.37 -5.99
CA SER A 189 4.22 -1.77 -4.98
C SER A 189 4.64 -0.37 -5.37
N TYR A 190 3.70 0.57 -5.36
CA TYR A 190 3.97 2.00 -5.61
C TYR A 190 4.86 2.24 -6.84
N THR A 191 4.72 1.39 -7.86
CA THR A 191 5.50 1.43 -9.08
C THR A 191 4.81 2.31 -10.10
N HIS A 192 5.50 3.37 -10.52
CA HIS A 192 5.03 4.25 -11.58
C HIS A 192 5.66 3.84 -12.91
N LEU A 193 4.83 3.75 -13.95
CA LEU A 193 5.29 3.53 -15.31
C LEU A 193 6.01 4.78 -15.84
N ARG A 194 7.16 4.60 -16.48
CA ARG A 194 7.86 5.65 -17.21
C ARG A 194 7.77 5.41 -18.72
N ALA A 195 7.45 6.46 -19.48
CA ALA A 195 7.66 6.45 -20.92
C ALA A 195 9.14 6.62 -21.22
N HIS A 196 9.64 5.86 -22.16
CA HIS A 196 10.86 6.22 -22.85
C HIS A 196 10.53 7.38 -23.78
N GLU A 197 11.05 8.58 -23.50
CA GLU A 197 11.03 9.66 -24.48
C GLU A 197 11.87 9.23 -25.67
N THR A 198 11.23 8.70 -26.72
CA THR A 198 11.83 8.61 -28.03
C THR A 198 12.00 10.02 -28.53
N ARG A 199 13.18 10.61 -28.34
CA ARG A 199 13.61 11.77 -29.12
C ARG A 199 13.62 11.35 -30.60
N SER A 200 12.53 11.60 -31.26
CA SER A 200 12.50 11.69 -32.73
C SER A 200 13.26 12.97 -33.11
N ASN A 201 14.54 12.84 -33.42
CA ASN A 201 15.26 13.89 -34.15
C ASN A 201 14.78 13.84 -35.60
N LEU A 202 14.03 14.84 -35.98
CA LEU A 202 13.92 15.26 -37.39
C LEU A 202 15.19 15.94 -37.81
#